data_57f7225cb40ff3c5aa4d276fec57f18a
#
_entry.id   57f7225cb40ff3c5aa4d276fec57f18a
#
_cell.length_a   1.000
_cell.length_b   1.000
_cell.length_c   1.000
_cell.angle_alpha   90.00
_cell.angle_beta   90.00
_cell.angle_gamma   90.00
#
_symmetry.space_group_name_H-M   'P 1'
#
loop_
_entity.id
_entity.type
_entity.pdbx_description
1 polymer ?
#
loop_
_entity_poly.entity_id
_entity_poly.type
_entity_poly.pdbx_seq_one_letter_code
_entity_poly.pdbx_strand_id
1 'polypeptide(L)'
;VLLGRSPREIMTGAMERGREIENLPSPPLLPAGLPSELLFRRPDIRAAEYQLMAYNANIGTARANFFPSISLTGALGTMSSSVGWLFSGRAGMWNYGVQGSVPLLDFGRTWYQVKDAEAQKQGAIAIYNKTVQSAFQDIRTSLTKQREADFIVNSYKTQVDALSRALELARLQYDNGYTDYLTVLDAERQLFTVEMQLATALSDRLNAIVSVCMALGGGWEDPEVAGPVSDTAASEAAAR
;
A
#
# COMPACT_ATOMS: atom_id res chain seq x y z
N VAL A 1 -16.28 11.21 0.36
CA VAL A 1 -15.22 11.60 -0.58
C VAL A 1 -14.49 10.39 -1.13
N LEU A 2 -14.08 9.43 -0.30
CA LEU A 2 -13.37 8.21 -0.73
C LEU A 2 -14.21 7.27 -1.64
N LEU A 3 -15.53 7.33 -1.56
CA LEU A 3 -16.46 6.51 -2.37
C LEU A 3 -16.98 7.25 -3.60
N GLY A 4 -16.53 8.49 -3.86
CA GLY A 4 -17.02 9.31 -4.99
C GLY A 4 -18.50 9.69 -4.92
N ARG A 5 -19.18 9.45 -3.77
CA ARG A 5 -20.61 9.76 -3.56
C ARG A 5 -20.76 11.02 -2.72
N SER A 6 -21.86 11.76 -3.00
CA SER A 6 -22.17 12.95 -2.21
C SER A 6 -22.57 12.57 -0.76
N PRO A 7 -22.30 13.43 0.26
CA PRO A 7 -22.73 13.16 1.63
C PRO A 7 -24.25 12.91 1.75
N ARG A 8 -25.04 13.53 0.89
CA ARG A 8 -26.51 13.38 0.88
C ARG A 8 -26.96 12.01 0.40
N GLU A 9 -26.26 11.42 -0.58
CA GLU A 9 -26.54 10.05 -1.07
C GLU A 9 -26.13 8.99 -0.02
N ILE A 10 -25.09 9.27 0.77
CA ILE A 10 -24.66 8.40 1.87
C ILE A 10 -25.69 8.42 3.01
N MET A 11 -26.34 9.55 3.28
CA MET A 11 -27.33 9.70 4.33
C MET A 11 -28.70 9.10 3.94
N THR A 12 -29.06 9.06 2.64
CA THR A 12 -30.32 8.54 2.15
C THR A 12 -30.23 7.06 1.70
N GLY A 13 -29.05 6.56 1.42
CA GLY A 13 -28.81 5.13 1.12
C GLY A 13 -28.81 4.32 2.41
N ALA A 14 -29.57 3.20 2.44
CA ALA A 14 -29.42 2.21 3.51
C ALA A 14 -27.99 1.70 3.48
N MET A 15 -27.14 2.15 4.40
CA MET A 15 -25.84 1.51 4.62
C MET A 15 -26.13 0.11 5.13
N GLU A 16 -25.74 -0.90 4.38
CA GLU A 16 -25.64 -2.25 4.93
C GLU A 16 -24.69 -2.15 6.12
N ARG A 17 -25.24 -2.26 7.32
CA ARG A 17 -24.42 -2.38 8.52
C ARG A 17 -23.62 -3.65 8.37
N GLY A 18 -22.32 -3.56 8.45
CA GLY A 18 -21.41 -4.69 8.37
C GLY A 18 -21.79 -5.79 9.37
N ARG A 19 -21.20 -6.95 9.22
CA ARG A 19 -21.39 -8.08 10.16
C ARG A 19 -20.95 -7.69 11.56
N GLU A 20 -21.58 -8.26 12.57
CA GLU A 20 -21.11 -8.16 13.94
C GLU A 20 -19.64 -8.58 14.04
N ILE A 21 -18.88 -7.91 14.89
CA ILE A 21 -17.42 -8.10 15.03
C ILE A 21 -17.07 -9.56 15.35
N GLU A 22 -17.97 -10.29 16.00
CA GLU A 22 -17.80 -11.71 16.35
C GLU A 22 -17.93 -12.65 15.15
N ASN A 23 -18.67 -12.23 14.11
CA ASN A 23 -19.00 -13.03 12.91
C ASN A 23 -18.10 -12.71 11.70
N LEU A 24 -16.99 -12.02 11.92
CA LEU A 24 -16.02 -11.77 10.85
C LEU A 24 -15.20 -13.03 10.53
N PRO A 25 -14.91 -13.28 9.25
CA PRO A 25 -14.20 -14.48 8.85
C PRO A 25 -12.82 -14.57 9.51
N SER A 26 -12.50 -15.77 10.01
CA SER A 26 -11.15 -16.05 10.49
C SER A 26 -10.13 -15.81 9.36
N PRO A 27 -8.95 -15.26 9.67
CA PRO A 27 -7.92 -15.08 8.66
C PRO A 27 -7.56 -16.41 8.02
N PRO A 28 -7.24 -16.45 6.72
CA PRO A 28 -6.75 -17.66 6.08
C PRO A 28 -5.50 -18.14 6.83
N LEU A 29 -5.42 -19.44 7.08
CA LEU A 29 -4.22 -20.06 7.64
C LEU A 29 -3.06 -19.82 6.68
N LEU A 30 -2.12 -19.00 7.10
CA LEU A 30 -0.92 -18.72 6.33
C LEU A 30 -0.05 -19.98 6.30
N PRO A 31 0.36 -20.47 5.12
CA PRO A 31 1.27 -21.62 5.04
C PRO A 31 2.57 -21.29 5.79
N ALA A 32 3.02 -22.24 6.60
CA ALA A 32 4.25 -22.13 7.39
C ALA A 32 5.51 -22.30 6.49
N GLY A 33 5.67 -21.42 5.54
CA GLY A 33 6.81 -21.29 4.65
C GLY A 33 6.59 -20.01 3.87
N LEU A 34 7.45 -19.03 4.08
CA LEU A 34 7.45 -17.78 3.30
C LEU A 34 8.09 -18.10 1.94
N PRO A 35 7.31 -18.41 0.89
CA PRO A 35 7.88 -18.65 -0.42
C PRO A 35 8.48 -17.35 -0.94
N SER A 36 9.54 -17.46 -1.71
CA SER A 36 10.12 -16.34 -2.49
C SER A 36 9.09 -15.61 -3.37
N GLU A 37 7.93 -16.22 -3.66
CA GLU A 37 6.79 -15.59 -4.34
C GLU A 37 6.27 -14.32 -3.66
N LEU A 38 6.37 -14.21 -2.33
CA LEU A 38 5.96 -12.98 -1.61
C LEU A 38 6.82 -11.78 -1.98
N LEU A 39 8.08 -12.01 -2.33
CA LEU A 39 8.99 -10.96 -2.80
C LEU A 39 8.49 -10.33 -4.11
N PHE A 40 7.85 -11.12 -4.98
CA PHE A 40 7.32 -10.64 -6.25
C PHE A 40 5.95 -9.96 -6.13
N ARG A 41 5.21 -10.22 -5.05
CA ARG A 41 3.87 -9.62 -4.84
C ARG A 41 3.91 -8.22 -4.22
N ARG A 42 4.95 -7.90 -3.46
CA ARG A 42 5.04 -6.60 -2.77
C ARG A 42 5.43 -5.47 -3.74
N PRO A 43 4.62 -4.41 -3.83
CA PRO A 43 4.87 -3.30 -4.75
C PRO A 43 6.12 -2.49 -4.39
N ASP A 44 6.49 -2.40 -3.11
CA ASP A 44 7.71 -1.72 -2.65
C ASP A 44 8.98 -2.42 -3.10
N ILE A 45 9.02 -3.76 -3.10
CA ILE A 45 10.14 -4.54 -3.59
C ILE A 45 10.25 -4.41 -5.11
N ARG A 46 9.13 -4.51 -5.84
CA ARG A 46 9.09 -4.28 -7.29
C ARG A 46 9.56 -2.86 -7.65
N ALA A 47 9.13 -1.85 -6.91
CA ALA A 47 9.60 -0.48 -7.12
C ALA A 47 11.12 -0.34 -6.92
N ALA A 48 11.69 -0.96 -5.89
CA ALA A 48 13.12 -0.96 -5.65
C ALA A 48 13.90 -1.72 -6.75
N GLU A 49 13.33 -2.80 -7.28
CA GLU A 49 13.89 -3.55 -8.41
C GLU A 49 13.91 -2.71 -9.71
N TYR A 50 12.80 -2.07 -10.06
CA TYR A 50 12.75 -1.16 -11.22
C TYR A 50 13.70 0.02 -11.07
N GLN A 51 13.83 0.54 -9.85
CA GLN A 51 14.81 1.59 -9.55
C GLN A 51 16.24 1.11 -9.80
N LEU A 52 16.57 -0.11 -9.39
CA LEU A 52 17.87 -0.73 -9.65
C LEU A 52 18.12 -0.91 -11.16
N MET A 53 17.09 -1.35 -11.91
CA MET A 53 17.16 -1.45 -13.38
C MET A 53 17.41 -0.09 -14.02
N ALA A 54 16.76 0.97 -13.53
CA ALA A 54 16.96 2.34 -14.04
C ALA A 54 18.40 2.83 -13.79
N TYR A 55 18.96 2.63 -12.60
CA TYR A 55 20.37 2.96 -12.34
C TYR A 55 21.34 2.13 -13.19
N ASN A 56 21.02 0.87 -13.45
CA ASN A 56 21.83 0.05 -14.36
C ASN A 56 21.80 0.58 -15.81
N ALA A 57 20.64 1.03 -16.29
CA ALA A 57 20.51 1.65 -17.61
C ALA A 57 21.26 3.00 -17.70
N ASN A 58 21.28 3.78 -16.60
CA ASN A 58 22.02 5.04 -16.52
C ASN A 58 23.53 4.89 -16.75
N ILE A 59 24.12 3.74 -16.40
CA ILE A 59 25.52 3.45 -16.73
C ILE A 59 25.70 3.43 -18.25
N GLY A 60 24.75 2.85 -18.99
CA GLY A 60 24.74 2.88 -20.46
C GLY A 60 24.69 4.30 -21.01
N THR A 61 23.82 5.15 -20.44
CA THR A 61 23.72 6.57 -20.79
C THR A 61 25.02 7.33 -20.51
N ALA A 62 25.64 7.10 -19.35
CA ALA A 62 26.91 7.72 -19.01
C ALA A 62 28.03 7.27 -19.97
N ARG A 63 28.06 6.01 -20.38
CA ARG A 63 28.99 5.49 -21.38
C ARG A 63 28.74 6.05 -22.80
N ALA A 64 27.48 6.35 -23.15
CA ALA A 64 27.14 6.96 -24.44
C ALA A 64 27.75 8.35 -24.59
N ASN A 65 28.09 9.06 -23.51
CA ASN A 65 28.76 10.36 -23.54
C ASN A 65 30.20 10.30 -24.07
N PHE A 66 30.80 9.11 -24.25
CA PHE A 66 32.05 8.94 -24.96
C PHE A 66 31.88 9.01 -26.51
N PHE A 67 30.69 8.85 -27.02
CA PHE A 67 30.39 8.84 -28.42
C PHE A 67 29.90 10.21 -28.91
N PRO A 68 30.04 10.53 -30.22
CA PRO A 68 29.46 11.75 -30.77
C PRO A 68 27.94 11.83 -30.54
N SER A 69 27.46 12.98 -30.09
CA SER A 69 26.04 13.29 -30.09
C SER A 69 25.64 13.95 -31.40
N ILE A 70 24.59 13.47 -32.06
CA ILE A 70 24.04 14.03 -33.31
C ILE A 70 22.65 14.57 -32.94
N SER A 71 22.44 15.87 -33.16
CA SER A 71 21.14 16.52 -33.01
C SER A 71 20.62 17.02 -34.33
N LEU A 72 19.35 16.79 -34.61
CA LEU A 72 18.60 17.34 -35.74
C LEU A 72 17.62 18.37 -35.19
N THR A 73 17.71 19.59 -35.66
CA THR A 73 16.80 20.67 -35.31
C THR A 73 16.06 21.15 -36.55
N GLY A 74 14.78 21.45 -36.40
CA GLY A 74 13.96 22.01 -37.44
C GLY A 74 12.96 23.00 -36.87
N ALA A 75 12.73 24.11 -37.55
CA ALA A 75 11.68 25.03 -37.25
C ALA A 75 10.89 25.38 -38.50
N LEU A 76 9.58 25.42 -38.34
CA LEU A 76 8.61 25.83 -39.33
C LEU A 76 7.75 26.93 -38.73
N GLY A 77 7.59 28.05 -39.42
CA GLY A 77 6.82 29.16 -38.88
C GLY A 77 6.57 30.25 -39.87
N THR A 78 6.05 31.36 -39.41
CA THR A 78 5.89 32.59 -40.18
C THR A 78 6.67 33.71 -39.53
N MET A 79 7.37 34.51 -40.34
CA MET A 79 8.10 35.70 -39.89
C MET A 79 7.76 36.87 -40.81
N SER A 80 7.37 38.01 -40.23
CA SER A 80 7.02 39.23 -40.93
C SER A 80 7.38 40.46 -40.14
N SER A 81 7.73 41.53 -40.83
CA SER A 81 7.97 42.85 -40.24
C SER A 81 6.67 43.58 -39.80
N SER A 82 5.51 43.08 -40.23
CA SER A 82 4.20 43.66 -39.89
C SER A 82 3.19 42.54 -39.61
N VAL A 83 2.36 42.75 -38.59
CA VAL A 83 1.32 41.79 -38.17
C VAL A 83 0.34 41.44 -39.29
N GLY A 84 0.00 42.45 -40.17
CA GLY A 84 -0.91 42.24 -41.30
C GLY A 84 -0.40 41.25 -42.35
N TRP A 85 0.90 41.03 -42.42
CA TRP A 85 1.53 40.08 -43.39
C TRP A 85 1.93 38.76 -42.78
N LEU A 86 1.76 38.59 -41.46
CA LEU A 86 2.21 37.39 -40.71
C LEU A 86 1.59 36.11 -41.23
N PHE A 87 0.34 36.15 -41.66
CA PHE A 87 -0.42 35.01 -42.16
C PHE A 87 -0.51 34.97 -43.69
N SER A 88 0.25 35.83 -44.40
CA SER A 88 0.35 35.75 -45.83
C SER A 88 1.29 34.59 -46.22
N GLY A 89 1.02 33.91 -47.33
CA GLY A 89 1.84 32.81 -47.81
C GLY A 89 3.31 33.15 -48.09
N ARG A 90 3.64 34.45 -48.14
CA ARG A 90 5.02 34.96 -48.31
C ARG A 90 5.78 35.07 -46.99
N ALA A 91 5.10 34.98 -45.83
CA ALA A 91 5.71 35.07 -44.50
C ALA A 91 6.22 33.71 -44.01
N GLY A 92 5.91 32.62 -44.70
CA GLY A 92 6.35 31.27 -44.32
C GLY A 92 7.89 31.14 -44.40
N MET A 93 8.45 30.62 -43.30
CA MET A 93 9.87 30.27 -43.21
C MET A 93 10.03 28.84 -42.66
N TRP A 94 11.05 28.18 -43.11
CA TRP A 94 11.48 26.91 -42.56
C TRP A 94 13.00 26.86 -42.51
N ASN A 95 13.52 26.20 -41.49
CA ASN A 95 14.93 25.89 -41.40
C ASN A 95 15.13 24.49 -40.83
N TYR A 96 16.22 23.87 -41.18
CA TYR A 96 16.70 22.65 -40.57
C TYR A 96 18.21 22.73 -40.39
N GLY A 97 18.70 22.05 -39.35
CA GLY A 97 20.11 21.99 -39.04
C GLY A 97 20.48 20.64 -38.46
N VAL A 98 21.62 20.11 -38.85
CA VAL A 98 22.25 18.93 -38.27
C VAL A 98 23.51 19.38 -37.53
N GLN A 99 23.63 19.05 -36.27
CA GLN A 99 24.80 19.38 -35.47
C GLN A 99 25.37 18.09 -34.85
N GLY A 100 26.65 17.84 -35.08
CA GLY A 100 27.43 16.79 -34.41
C GLY A 100 28.39 17.40 -33.39
N SER A 101 28.46 16.83 -32.19
CA SER A 101 29.39 17.25 -31.15
C SER A 101 30.07 16.04 -30.52
N VAL A 102 31.38 16.09 -30.35
CA VAL A 102 32.18 15.06 -29.72
C VAL A 102 33.17 15.69 -28.72
N PRO A 103 33.21 15.21 -27.48
CA PRO A 103 34.21 15.66 -26.51
C PRO A 103 35.56 15.03 -26.80
N LEU A 104 36.53 15.82 -27.30
CA LEU A 104 37.89 15.33 -27.61
C LEU A 104 38.81 15.40 -26.37
N LEU A 105 38.65 16.44 -25.54
CA LEU A 105 39.43 16.67 -24.33
C LEU A 105 38.48 17.10 -23.21
N ASP A 106 38.15 16.19 -22.32
CA ASP A 106 37.24 16.43 -21.18
C ASP A 106 37.93 16.26 -19.81
N PHE A 107 39.25 16.06 -19.79
CA PHE A 107 40.08 15.87 -18.61
C PHE A 107 39.57 14.79 -17.65
N GLY A 108 38.95 13.74 -18.19
CA GLY A 108 38.44 12.60 -17.45
C GLY A 108 37.01 12.79 -16.93
N ARG A 109 36.32 13.88 -17.25
CA ARG A 109 34.95 14.14 -16.79
C ARG A 109 34.00 13.00 -17.13
N THR A 110 33.99 12.55 -18.37
CA THR A 110 33.13 11.44 -18.82
C THR A 110 33.46 10.13 -18.08
N TRP A 111 34.73 9.87 -17.84
CA TRP A 111 35.14 8.69 -17.07
C TRP A 111 34.63 8.72 -15.63
N TYR A 112 34.75 9.89 -14.96
CA TYR A 112 34.20 10.05 -13.62
C TYR A 112 32.67 10.02 -13.59
N GLN A 113 31.97 10.48 -14.62
CA GLN A 113 30.51 10.31 -14.76
C GLN A 113 30.10 8.84 -14.81
N VAL A 114 30.85 7.99 -15.51
CA VAL A 114 30.59 6.55 -15.51
C VAL A 114 30.85 5.96 -14.13
N LYS A 115 31.92 6.37 -13.45
CA LYS A 115 32.21 5.92 -12.07
C LYS A 115 31.13 6.35 -11.08
N ASP A 116 30.60 7.55 -11.23
CA ASP A 116 29.47 8.03 -10.42
C ASP A 116 28.21 7.19 -10.66
N ALA A 117 27.85 6.90 -11.93
CA ALA A 117 26.72 6.04 -12.26
C ALA A 117 26.91 4.59 -11.72
N GLU A 118 28.13 4.05 -11.75
CA GLU A 118 28.45 2.75 -11.14
C GLU A 118 28.27 2.79 -9.60
N ALA A 119 28.71 3.86 -8.95
CA ALA A 119 28.52 4.05 -7.50
C ALA A 119 27.05 4.20 -7.13
N GLN A 120 26.27 4.95 -7.91
CA GLN A 120 24.81 5.07 -7.74
C GLN A 120 24.11 3.72 -7.86
N LYS A 121 24.51 2.86 -8.82
CA LYS A 121 24.02 1.48 -8.91
C LYS A 121 24.33 0.68 -7.64
N GLN A 122 25.53 0.80 -7.07
CA GLN A 122 25.88 0.12 -5.81
C GLN A 122 24.99 0.61 -4.66
N GLY A 123 24.71 1.92 -4.59
CA GLY A 123 23.74 2.49 -3.67
C GLY A 123 22.34 1.90 -3.84
N ALA A 124 21.87 1.75 -5.09
CA ALA A 124 20.57 1.15 -5.39
C ALA A 124 20.49 -0.34 -4.99
N ILE A 125 21.57 -1.11 -5.14
CA ILE A 125 21.65 -2.49 -4.63
C ILE A 125 21.47 -2.53 -3.09
N ALA A 126 22.13 -1.62 -2.39
CA ALA A 126 22.01 -1.54 -0.93
C ALA A 126 20.58 -1.17 -0.50
N ILE A 127 19.90 -0.26 -1.23
CA ILE A 127 18.51 0.12 -1.00
C ILE A 127 17.58 -1.08 -1.27
N TYR A 128 17.77 -1.79 -2.36
CA TYR A 128 17.00 -3.01 -2.66
C TYR A 128 17.11 -4.04 -1.54
N ASN A 129 18.33 -4.36 -1.11
CA ASN A 129 18.56 -5.30 -0.01
C ASN A 129 17.91 -4.84 1.29
N LYS A 130 17.97 -3.53 1.60
CA LYS A 130 17.29 -2.94 2.77
C LYS A 130 15.77 -3.11 2.66
N THR A 131 15.18 -2.84 1.50
CA THR A 131 13.73 -2.98 1.28
C THR A 131 13.29 -4.43 1.48
N VAL A 132 14.04 -5.40 0.95
CA VAL A 132 13.77 -6.84 1.16
C VAL A 132 13.85 -7.21 2.65
N GLN A 133 14.88 -6.76 3.37
CA GLN A 133 15.01 -7.02 4.80
C GLN A 133 13.87 -6.38 5.61
N SER A 134 13.49 -5.13 5.28
CA SER A 134 12.35 -4.46 5.90
C SER A 134 11.06 -5.22 5.68
N ALA A 135 10.82 -5.71 4.46
CA ALA A 135 9.64 -6.51 4.14
C ALA A 135 9.53 -7.78 5.00
N PHE A 136 10.64 -8.51 5.19
CA PHE A 136 10.66 -9.66 6.09
C PHE A 136 10.42 -9.28 7.55
N GLN A 137 10.97 -8.14 7.99
CA GLN A 137 10.74 -7.63 9.34
C GLN A 137 9.26 -7.28 9.55
N ASP A 138 8.62 -6.61 8.57
CA ASP A 138 7.20 -6.25 8.63
C ASP A 138 6.32 -7.48 8.76
N ILE A 139 6.57 -8.52 7.96
CA ILE A 139 5.83 -9.78 8.01
C ILE A 139 6.00 -10.44 9.38
N ARG A 140 7.22 -10.52 9.89
CA ARG A 140 7.49 -11.12 11.20
C ARG A 140 6.80 -10.36 12.32
N THR A 141 6.86 -9.02 12.26
CA THR A 141 6.25 -8.15 13.27
C THR A 141 4.72 -8.26 13.24
N SER A 142 4.11 -8.26 12.05
CA SER A 142 2.66 -8.35 11.91
C SER A 142 2.13 -9.72 12.37
N LEU A 143 2.83 -10.82 12.07
CA LEU A 143 2.49 -12.16 12.54
C LEU A 143 2.59 -12.28 14.08
N THR A 144 3.60 -11.66 14.68
CA THR A 144 3.74 -11.63 16.14
C THR A 144 2.59 -10.84 16.77
N LYS A 145 2.28 -9.65 16.25
CA LYS A 145 1.15 -8.83 16.71
C LYS A 145 -0.20 -9.56 16.60
N GLN A 146 -0.40 -10.33 15.53
CA GLN A 146 -1.62 -11.12 15.36
C GLN A 146 -1.75 -12.18 16.46
N ARG A 147 -0.67 -12.93 16.75
CA ARG A 147 -0.67 -13.93 17.82
C ARG A 147 -0.91 -13.31 19.19
N GLU A 148 -0.28 -12.18 19.46
CA GLU A 148 -0.49 -11.42 20.70
C GLU A 148 -1.94 -10.95 20.83
N ALA A 149 -2.54 -10.41 19.77
CA ALA A 149 -3.93 -9.99 19.76
C ALA A 149 -4.89 -11.17 20.01
N ASP A 150 -4.66 -12.33 19.39
CA ASP A 150 -5.46 -13.54 19.65
C ASP A 150 -5.37 -13.99 21.12
N PHE A 151 -4.16 -13.94 21.70
CA PHE A 151 -3.97 -14.26 23.12
C PHE A 151 -4.70 -13.28 24.04
N ILE A 152 -4.62 -11.97 23.76
CA ILE A 152 -5.29 -10.92 24.54
C ILE A 152 -6.81 -11.08 24.48
N VAL A 153 -7.38 -11.32 23.31
CA VAL A 153 -8.83 -11.57 23.14
C VAL A 153 -9.27 -12.77 23.98
N ASN A 154 -8.54 -13.89 23.93
CA ASN A 154 -8.87 -15.08 24.70
C ASN A 154 -8.77 -14.81 26.23
N SER A 155 -7.79 -14.02 26.66
CA SER A 155 -7.64 -13.62 28.05
C SER A 155 -8.82 -12.78 28.54
N TYR A 156 -9.24 -11.78 27.76
CA TYR A 156 -10.41 -10.97 28.11
C TYR A 156 -11.72 -11.77 28.08
N LYS A 157 -11.90 -12.70 27.14
CA LYS A 157 -13.06 -13.60 27.15
C LYS A 157 -13.15 -14.41 28.45
N THR A 158 -12.03 -15.01 28.87
CA THR A 158 -11.97 -15.74 30.14
C THR A 158 -12.29 -14.84 31.34
N GLN A 159 -11.83 -13.58 31.33
CA GLN A 159 -12.09 -12.60 32.37
C GLN A 159 -13.56 -12.18 32.41
N VAL A 160 -14.20 -11.95 31.24
CA VAL A 160 -15.64 -11.67 31.13
C VAL A 160 -16.44 -12.82 31.69
N ASP A 161 -16.13 -14.07 31.35
CA ASP A 161 -16.82 -15.26 31.88
C ASP A 161 -16.69 -15.37 33.39
N ALA A 162 -15.52 -15.07 33.97
CA ALA A 162 -15.30 -15.09 35.40
C ALA A 162 -16.09 -13.99 36.14
N LEU A 163 -16.07 -12.75 35.57
CA LEU A 163 -16.80 -11.62 36.16
C LEU A 163 -18.32 -11.75 36.01
N SER A 164 -18.81 -12.35 34.93
CA SER A 164 -20.22 -12.65 34.74
C SER A 164 -20.73 -13.62 35.86
N ARG A 165 -19.95 -14.67 36.15
CA ARG A 165 -20.28 -15.60 37.27
C ARG A 165 -20.18 -14.91 38.63
N ALA A 166 -19.20 -14.01 38.83
CA ALA A 166 -19.07 -13.24 40.05
C ALA A 166 -20.27 -12.30 40.25
N LEU A 167 -20.75 -11.66 39.19
CA LEU A 167 -21.95 -10.83 39.21
C LEU A 167 -23.20 -11.66 39.56
N GLU A 168 -23.36 -12.83 38.93
CA GLU A 168 -24.47 -13.75 39.22
C GLU A 168 -24.50 -14.16 40.72
N LEU A 169 -23.33 -14.49 41.27
CA LEU A 169 -23.19 -14.83 42.67
C LEU A 169 -23.48 -13.63 43.58
N ALA A 170 -23.00 -12.43 43.25
CA ALA A 170 -23.28 -11.21 44.03
C ALA A 170 -24.78 -10.88 44.04
N ARG A 171 -25.50 -11.05 42.93
CA ARG A 171 -26.96 -10.90 42.85
C ARG A 171 -27.68 -11.92 43.74
N LEU A 172 -27.29 -13.20 43.67
CA LEU A 172 -27.85 -14.25 44.48
C LEU A 172 -27.66 -13.97 45.99
N GLN A 173 -26.48 -13.48 46.39
CA GLN A 173 -26.20 -13.11 47.79
C GLN A 173 -27.04 -11.91 48.22
N TYR A 174 -27.21 -10.90 47.37
CA TYR A 174 -28.06 -9.75 47.66
C TYR A 174 -29.52 -10.15 47.81
N ASP A 175 -30.06 -10.97 46.90
CA ASP A 175 -31.45 -11.43 46.94
C ASP A 175 -31.76 -12.25 48.22
N ASN A 176 -30.74 -12.94 48.78
CA ASN A 176 -30.84 -13.67 50.02
C ASN A 176 -30.47 -12.83 51.26
N GLY A 177 -30.17 -11.54 51.12
CA GLY A 177 -29.86 -10.62 52.20
C GLY A 177 -28.47 -10.79 52.83
N TYR A 178 -27.54 -11.49 52.19
CA TYR A 178 -26.18 -11.72 52.68
C TYR A 178 -25.19 -10.61 52.36
N THR A 179 -25.51 -9.72 51.40
CA THR A 179 -24.63 -8.60 50.99
C THR A 179 -25.46 -7.37 50.68
N ASP A 180 -24.82 -6.20 50.57
CA ASP A 180 -25.45 -4.95 50.18
C ASP A 180 -25.49 -4.79 48.63
N TYR A 181 -26.34 -3.89 48.15
CA TYR A 181 -26.49 -3.61 46.73
C TYR A 181 -25.22 -3.00 46.13
N LEU A 182 -24.37 -2.35 46.94
CA LEU A 182 -23.11 -1.77 46.49
C LEU A 182 -22.17 -2.84 45.91
N THR A 183 -22.17 -4.04 46.49
CA THR A 183 -21.38 -5.19 45.99
C THR A 183 -21.85 -5.61 44.61
N VAL A 184 -23.15 -5.64 44.32
CA VAL A 184 -23.71 -5.94 43.00
C VAL A 184 -23.30 -4.86 41.97
N LEU A 185 -23.44 -3.58 42.34
CA LEU A 185 -23.10 -2.47 41.50
C LEU A 185 -21.60 -2.44 41.15
N ASP A 186 -20.75 -2.80 42.11
CA ASP A 186 -19.30 -2.87 41.89
C ASP A 186 -18.93 -4.02 40.92
N ALA A 187 -19.59 -5.17 41.06
CA ALA A 187 -19.42 -6.30 40.12
C ALA A 187 -19.91 -5.96 38.72
N GLU A 188 -21.04 -5.25 38.57
CA GLU A 188 -21.54 -4.77 37.26
C GLU A 188 -20.57 -3.79 36.62
N ARG A 189 -20.03 -2.86 37.39
CA ARG A 189 -19.04 -1.88 36.90
C ARG A 189 -17.76 -2.58 36.42
N GLN A 190 -17.28 -3.58 37.15
CA GLN A 190 -16.09 -4.35 36.76
C GLN A 190 -16.35 -5.14 35.49
N LEU A 191 -17.48 -5.84 35.38
CA LEU A 191 -17.87 -6.57 34.18
C LEU A 191 -17.92 -5.62 32.95
N PHE A 192 -18.65 -4.51 33.06
CA PHE A 192 -18.74 -3.52 31.97
C PHE A 192 -17.38 -3.01 31.52
N THR A 193 -16.47 -2.76 32.45
CA THR A 193 -15.11 -2.30 32.14
C THR A 193 -14.36 -3.33 31.30
N VAL A 194 -14.46 -4.60 31.63
CA VAL A 194 -13.75 -5.67 30.90
C VAL A 194 -14.43 -5.98 29.56
N GLU A 195 -15.75 -5.87 29.47
CA GLU A 195 -16.46 -5.98 28.19
C GLU A 195 -16.01 -4.89 27.19
N MET A 196 -15.82 -3.65 27.66
CA MET A 196 -15.26 -2.56 26.84
C MET A 196 -13.84 -2.85 26.38
N GLN A 197 -13.01 -3.45 27.27
CA GLN A 197 -11.64 -3.88 26.92
C GLN A 197 -11.66 -5.03 25.90
N LEU A 198 -12.58 -5.98 26.02
CA LEU A 198 -12.77 -7.05 25.05
C LEU A 198 -13.16 -6.50 23.67
N ALA A 199 -14.09 -5.53 23.63
CA ALA A 199 -14.48 -4.90 22.37
C ALA A 199 -13.30 -4.19 21.68
N THR A 200 -12.45 -3.51 22.46
CA THR A 200 -11.21 -2.90 21.96
C THR A 200 -10.24 -3.95 21.46
N ALA A 201 -10.02 -5.02 22.22
CA ALA A 201 -9.12 -6.10 21.84
C ALA A 201 -9.58 -6.83 20.55
N LEU A 202 -10.89 -6.99 20.35
CA LEU A 202 -11.46 -7.52 19.10
C LEU A 202 -11.16 -6.61 17.90
N SER A 203 -11.28 -5.30 18.08
CA SER A 203 -10.92 -4.32 17.05
C SER A 203 -9.42 -4.38 16.71
N ASP A 204 -8.55 -4.45 17.74
CA ASP A 204 -7.10 -4.54 17.54
C ASP A 204 -6.70 -5.86 16.85
N ARG A 205 -7.37 -6.96 17.17
CA ARG A 205 -7.20 -8.23 16.45
C ARG A 205 -7.50 -8.10 14.96
N LEU A 206 -8.60 -7.43 14.59
CA LEU A 206 -8.95 -7.20 13.19
C LEU A 206 -7.91 -6.33 12.48
N ASN A 207 -7.43 -5.27 13.13
CA ASN A 207 -6.36 -4.42 12.61
C ASN A 207 -5.04 -5.20 12.42
N ALA A 208 -4.73 -6.13 13.33
CA ALA A 208 -3.57 -7.00 13.19
C ALA A 208 -3.69 -7.94 11.98
N ILE A 209 -4.88 -8.50 11.71
CA ILE A 209 -5.16 -9.31 10.52
C ILE A 209 -4.95 -8.51 9.24
N VAL A 210 -5.51 -7.29 9.17
CA VAL A 210 -5.32 -6.40 8.01
C VAL A 210 -3.84 -6.08 7.82
N SER A 211 -3.11 -5.83 8.92
CA SER A 211 -1.67 -5.56 8.87
C SER A 211 -0.86 -6.74 8.31
N VAL A 212 -1.25 -7.98 8.63
CA VAL A 212 -0.65 -9.18 8.04
C VAL A 212 -0.93 -9.26 6.54
N CYS A 213 -2.18 -9.03 6.12
CA CYS A 213 -2.54 -9.01 4.70
C CYS A 213 -1.72 -7.97 3.91
N MET A 214 -1.58 -6.76 4.46
CA MET A 214 -0.76 -5.71 3.85
C MET A 214 0.72 -6.09 3.78
N ALA A 215 1.26 -6.66 4.86
CA ALA A 215 2.66 -7.08 4.91
C ALA A 215 2.98 -8.19 3.89
N LEU A 216 2.00 -9.02 3.58
CA LEU A 216 2.11 -10.08 2.57
C LEU A 216 1.94 -9.57 1.13
N GLY A 217 1.65 -8.28 0.93
CA GLY A 217 1.36 -7.72 -0.38
C GLY A 217 -0.03 -8.10 -0.91
N GLY A 218 -0.94 -8.58 -0.05
CA GLY A 218 -2.31 -8.89 -0.41
C GLY A 218 -3.14 -7.64 -0.67
N GLY A 219 -4.04 -7.71 -1.64
CA GLY A 219 -4.94 -6.61 -2.03
C GLY A 219 -4.58 -5.90 -3.34
N TRP A 220 -3.47 -6.24 -3.95
CA TRP A 220 -3.10 -5.78 -5.29
C TRP A 220 -3.23 -6.97 -6.25
N GLU A 221 -4.34 -7.07 -6.96
CA GLU A 221 -4.39 -7.85 -8.18
C GLU A 221 -3.64 -7.03 -9.23
N ASP A 222 -2.58 -7.58 -9.78
CA ASP A 222 -1.88 -6.98 -10.91
C ASP A 222 -2.86 -7.01 -12.09
N PRO A 223 -3.30 -5.87 -12.65
CA PRO A 223 -4.25 -5.87 -13.76
C PRO A 223 -3.74 -6.61 -15.00
N GLU A 224 -2.43 -6.89 -15.09
CA GLU A 224 -1.83 -7.72 -16.13
C GLU A 224 -1.92 -9.23 -15.83
N VAL A 225 -2.09 -9.64 -14.55
CA VAL A 225 -2.24 -11.06 -14.14
C VAL A 225 -3.72 -11.43 -14.01
N ALA A 226 -4.59 -10.46 -13.76
CA ALA A 226 -6.02 -10.61 -13.96
C ALA A 226 -6.25 -10.70 -15.47
N GLY A 227 -6.25 -11.92 -16.00
CA GLY A 227 -6.65 -12.18 -17.39
C GLY A 227 -7.96 -11.46 -17.70
N PRO A 228 -8.28 -11.19 -18.97
CA PRO A 228 -9.41 -10.38 -19.35
C PRO A 228 -10.64 -10.87 -18.59
N VAL A 229 -11.23 -9.96 -17.78
CA VAL A 229 -12.50 -10.22 -17.09
C VAL A 229 -13.43 -10.74 -18.18
N SER A 230 -13.80 -12.00 -18.08
CA SER A 230 -14.71 -12.61 -19.05
C SER A 230 -16.00 -11.78 -19.04
N ASP A 231 -16.28 -11.08 -20.14
CA ASP A 231 -17.48 -10.25 -20.39
C ASP A 231 -18.81 -11.03 -20.27
N THR A 232 -18.75 -12.25 -19.75
CA THR A 232 -19.93 -13.12 -19.56
C THR A 232 -20.86 -12.62 -18.46
N ALA A 233 -20.37 -11.84 -17.48
CA ALA A 233 -21.21 -11.32 -16.40
C ALA A 233 -22.00 -10.05 -16.80
N ALA A 234 -21.52 -9.29 -17.76
CA ALA A 234 -22.20 -8.09 -18.24
C ALA A 234 -23.35 -8.41 -19.21
N SER A 235 -23.31 -9.57 -19.90
CA SER A 235 -24.35 -10.02 -20.82
C SER A 235 -25.61 -10.57 -20.10
N GLU A 236 -25.47 -11.15 -18.91
CA GLU A 236 -26.61 -11.66 -18.13
C GLU A 236 -27.36 -10.57 -17.37
N ALA A 237 -26.74 -9.44 -17.07
CA ALA A 237 -27.42 -8.31 -16.42
C ALA A 237 -28.20 -7.41 -17.37
N ALA A 238 -27.96 -7.50 -18.69
CA ALA A 238 -28.70 -6.76 -19.73
C ALA A 238 -29.89 -7.53 -20.32
N ALA A 239 -30.12 -8.77 -19.89
CA ALA A 239 -31.22 -9.64 -20.38
C ALA A 239 -32.32 -9.92 -19.33
N ARG A 240 -32.35 -9.11 -18.23
CA ARG A 240 -33.44 -9.16 -17.25
C ARG A 240 -34.13 -7.82 -17.08
#